data_e412ad7c47fb0c1c334b85b66489205a
#
_entry.id   e412ad7c47fb0c1c334b85b66489205a
#
_cell.length_a   1.000
_cell.length_b   1.000
_cell.length_c   1.000
_cell.angle_alpha   90.00
_cell.angle_beta   90.00
_cell.angle_gamma   90.00
#
_symmetry.space_group_name_H-M   'P 1'
#
loop_
_entity.id
_entity.type
_entity.pdbx_description
1 polymer ?
#
loop_
_entity_poly.entity_id
_entity_poly.type
_entity_poly.pdbx_seq_one_letter_code
_entity_poly.pdbx_strand_id
1 'polypeptide(L)'
;AIYFDTGDLDLRKAGIAYRVRYENDRITATVKWDNKVEDGLHSREEFNLVINDERFAMDPDIEAFESSEAYDVLIKAAGNKKLNEVMRMDFTRKLLKIDTGDSISALSFDVGIVHGESGEVPISEMELEWYHGSEDDFKYIACKLAEKYNLKTENISKLQKGFAE
;
A
#
# COMPACT_ATOMS: atom_id res chain seq x y z
N ALA A 1 -1.02 10.23 -2.26
CA ALA A 1 -0.91 9.38 -1.07
C ALA A 1 0.27 9.85 -0.22
N ILE A 2 0.09 9.86 1.09
CA ILE A 2 1.10 10.30 2.06
C ILE A 2 1.35 9.14 3.01
N TYR A 3 2.62 8.81 3.27
CA TYR A 3 3.01 7.81 4.25
C TYR A 3 3.54 8.48 5.51
N PHE A 4 3.20 7.88 6.64
CA PHE A 4 3.52 8.39 7.96
C PHE A 4 4.29 7.36 8.77
N ASP A 5 5.22 7.84 9.60
CA ASP A 5 5.97 7.04 10.56
C ASP A 5 6.41 7.93 11.74
N THR A 6 6.91 7.30 12.79
CA THR A 6 7.57 8.03 13.88
C THR A 6 8.90 8.63 13.40
N GLY A 7 9.45 9.58 14.15
CA GLY A 7 10.78 10.12 13.85
C GLY A 7 11.90 9.07 13.85
N ASP A 8 11.69 7.94 14.52
CA ASP A 8 12.64 6.82 14.60
C ASP A 8 12.36 5.73 13.57
N LEU A 9 11.34 5.89 12.70
CA LEU A 9 10.86 4.91 11.71
C LEU A 9 10.44 3.57 12.37
N ASP A 10 9.72 3.64 13.48
CA ASP A 10 9.32 2.47 14.26
C ASP A 10 8.32 1.58 13.51
N LEU A 11 7.38 2.19 12.76
CA LEU A 11 6.43 1.44 11.94
C LEU A 11 7.16 0.65 10.85
N ARG A 12 8.06 1.30 10.13
CA ARG A 12 8.88 0.65 9.10
C ARG A 12 9.70 -0.50 9.65
N LYS A 13 10.35 -0.31 10.82
CA LYS A 13 11.12 -1.35 11.50
C LYS A 13 10.27 -2.55 11.90
N ALA A 14 8.98 -2.32 12.18
CA ALA A 14 8.01 -3.36 12.52
C ALA A 14 7.32 -3.97 11.29
N GLY A 15 7.67 -3.60 10.05
CA GLY A 15 7.04 -4.09 8.83
C GLY A 15 5.63 -3.51 8.60
N ILE A 16 5.33 -2.35 9.20
CA ILE A 16 4.04 -1.69 9.12
C ILE A 16 4.14 -0.48 8.17
N ALA A 17 3.14 -0.31 7.32
CA ALA A 17 2.97 0.88 6.49
C ALA A 17 1.66 1.59 6.87
N TYR A 18 1.74 2.85 7.29
CA TYR A 18 0.59 3.72 7.52
C TYR A 18 0.52 4.76 6.42
N ARG A 19 -0.59 4.78 5.69
CA ARG A 19 -0.80 5.62 4.52
C ARG A 19 -2.13 6.34 4.60
N VAL A 20 -2.15 7.64 4.26
CA VAL A 20 -3.38 8.40 3.97
C VAL A 20 -3.42 8.69 2.47
N ARG A 21 -4.50 8.28 1.81
CA ARG A 21 -4.72 8.48 0.37
C ARG A 21 -5.87 9.44 0.15
N TYR A 22 -5.64 10.40 -0.72
CA TYR A 22 -6.67 11.22 -1.34
C TYR A 22 -6.98 10.66 -2.72
N GLU A 23 -8.22 10.33 -2.96
CA GLU A 23 -8.69 9.82 -4.23
C GLU A 23 -10.02 10.50 -4.56
N ASN A 24 -9.96 11.46 -5.46
CA ASN A 24 -11.05 12.40 -5.70
C ASN A 24 -11.50 13.07 -4.38
N ASP A 25 -12.78 12.91 -3.99
CA ASP A 25 -13.33 13.50 -2.77
C ASP A 25 -13.26 12.56 -1.55
N ARG A 26 -12.54 11.43 -1.69
CA ARG A 26 -12.45 10.41 -0.64
C ARG A 26 -11.05 10.40 -0.01
N ILE A 27 -11.03 10.45 1.31
CA ILE A 27 -9.82 10.25 2.10
C ILE A 27 -9.89 8.87 2.76
N THR A 28 -8.84 8.08 2.59
CA THR A 28 -8.75 6.73 3.20
C THR A 28 -7.42 6.60 3.91
N ALA A 29 -7.46 6.31 5.21
CA ALA A 29 -6.31 5.88 5.97
C ALA A 29 -6.19 4.35 5.86
N THR A 30 -5.01 3.87 5.55
CA THR A 30 -4.71 2.44 5.38
C THR A 30 -3.53 2.06 6.25
N VAL A 31 -3.68 0.99 7.01
CA VAL A 31 -2.58 0.32 7.70
C VAL A 31 -2.37 -1.03 7.06
N LYS A 32 -1.12 -1.32 6.67
CA LYS A 32 -0.70 -2.62 6.14
C LYS A 32 0.41 -3.17 7.00
N TRP A 33 0.34 -4.47 7.32
CA TRP A 33 1.40 -5.15 8.07
C TRP A 33 1.59 -6.58 7.55
N ASP A 34 2.79 -7.11 7.72
CA ASP A 34 3.12 -8.46 7.28
C ASP A 34 2.62 -9.48 8.32
N ASN A 35 1.72 -10.37 7.91
CA ASN A 35 1.37 -11.58 8.62
C ASN A 35 2.10 -12.74 7.94
N LYS A 36 3.22 -13.19 8.51
CA LYS A 36 3.97 -14.40 8.14
C LYS A 36 4.17 -14.67 6.64
N VAL A 37 5.39 -14.92 6.28
CA VAL A 37 5.77 -15.47 4.97
C VAL A 37 5.58 -16.98 5.03
N GLU A 38 4.62 -17.52 4.27
CA GLU A 38 4.54 -18.94 3.96
C GLU A 38 4.78 -19.12 2.46
N ASP A 39 5.77 -19.92 2.10
CA ASP A 39 6.10 -20.38 0.74
C ASP A 39 6.25 -19.29 -0.35
N GLY A 40 6.81 -18.12 -0.02
CA GLY A 40 7.07 -17.07 -0.99
C GLY A 40 5.83 -16.26 -1.41
N LEU A 41 4.67 -16.53 -0.85
CA LEU A 41 3.48 -15.69 -0.92
C LEU A 41 3.52 -14.69 0.23
N HIS A 42 3.62 -13.40 -0.10
CA HIS A 42 3.47 -12.33 0.89
C HIS A 42 1.99 -12.13 1.18
N SER A 43 1.52 -12.69 2.28
CA SER A 43 0.21 -12.32 2.84
C SER A 43 0.39 -11.07 3.68
N ARG A 44 -0.25 -9.98 3.28
CA ARG A 44 -0.29 -8.73 4.03
C ARG A 44 -1.70 -8.49 4.51
N GLU A 45 -1.84 -8.29 5.81
CA GLU A 45 -3.08 -7.77 6.35
C GLU A 45 -3.23 -6.29 5.99
N GLU A 46 -4.45 -5.88 5.73
CA GLU A 46 -4.77 -4.51 5.39
C GLU A 46 -6.06 -4.07 6.09
N PHE A 47 -6.01 -2.95 6.77
CA PHE A 47 -7.17 -2.30 7.35
C PHE A 47 -7.35 -0.90 6.75
N ASN A 48 -8.55 -0.62 6.25
CA ASN A 48 -8.91 0.65 5.62
C ASN A 48 -9.97 1.38 6.43
N LEU A 49 -9.72 2.65 6.72
CA LEU A 49 -10.63 3.55 7.40
C LEU A 49 -10.96 4.74 6.50
N VAL A 50 -12.25 5.00 6.25
CA VAL A 50 -12.69 6.20 5.54
C VAL A 50 -12.66 7.39 6.50
N ILE A 51 -11.98 8.45 6.09
CA ILE A 51 -11.79 9.66 6.89
C ILE A 51 -12.68 10.76 6.33
N ASN A 52 -13.43 11.41 7.22
CA ASN A 52 -14.33 12.53 6.88
C ASN A 52 -13.75 13.90 7.29
N ASP A 53 -12.58 13.93 7.91
CA ASP A 53 -11.89 15.17 8.34
C ASP A 53 -10.58 15.32 7.58
N GLU A 54 -10.49 16.37 6.75
CA GLU A 54 -9.28 16.67 5.97
C GLU A 54 -8.05 16.95 6.85
N ARG A 55 -8.25 17.45 8.08
CA ARG A 55 -7.14 17.72 9.02
C ARG A 55 -6.42 16.44 9.44
N PHE A 56 -7.14 15.32 9.48
CA PHE A 56 -6.56 14.01 9.78
C PHE A 56 -5.44 13.64 8.81
N ALA A 57 -5.54 14.05 7.58
CA ALA A 57 -4.54 13.74 6.56
C ALA A 57 -3.24 14.55 6.72
N MET A 58 -3.30 15.65 7.48
CA MET A 58 -2.13 16.49 7.82
C MET A 58 -1.50 16.09 9.16
N ASP A 59 -2.31 15.57 10.07
CA ASP A 59 -1.91 15.16 11.42
C ASP A 59 -2.67 13.87 11.79
N PRO A 60 -2.24 12.71 11.24
CA PRO A 60 -2.93 11.45 11.43
C PRO A 60 -2.80 10.95 12.86
N ASP A 61 -3.91 10.41 13.38
CA ASP A 61 -4.02 9.89 14.72
C ASP A 61 -4.16 8.37 14.70
N ILE A 62 -3.41 7.67 15.56
CA ILE A 62 -3.53 6.24 15.77
C ILE A 62 -4.88 5.88 16.43
N GLU A 63 -5.38 6.76 17.29
CA GLU A 63 -6.67 6.59 17.99
C GLU A 63 -7.86 6.44 17.02
N ALA A 64 -7.76 6.94 15.80
CA ALA A 64 -8.79 6.74 14.78
C ALA A 64 -9.03 5.26 14.43
N PHE A 65 -8.07 4.39 14.72
CA PHE A 65 -8.16 2.94 14.52
C PHE A 65 -8.61 2.18 15.77
N GLU A 66 -8.99 2.86 16.85
CA GLU A 66 -9.43 2.24 18.10
C GLU A 66 -10.47 1.11 17.83
N SER A 67 -10.36 0.01 18.56
CA SER A 67 -11.18 -1.18 18.40
C SER A 67 -10.94 -1.99 17.11
N SER A 68 -9.82 -1.79 16.43
CA SER A 68 -9.40 -2.59 15.28
C SER A 68 -8.05 -3.29 15.54
N GLU A 69 -7.78 -4.36 14.79
CA GLU A 69 -6.46 -5.02 14.83
C GLU A 69 -5.32 -4.07 14.40
N ALA A 70 -5.62 -3.12 13.52
CA ALA A 70 -4.66 -2.11 13.11
C ALA A 70 -4.21 -1.22 14.28
N TYR A 71 -5.10 -0.89 15.22
CA TYR A 71 -4.76 -0.13 16.41
C TYR A 71 -3.71 -0.83 17.26
N ASP A 72 -3.94 -2.13 17.56
CA ASP A 72 -3.02 -2.92 18.38
C ASP A 72 -1.62 -2.98 17.76
N VAL A 73 -1.55 -3.15 16.45
CA VAL A 73 -0.28 -3.20 15.69
C VAL A 73 0.42 -1.85 15.74
N LEU A 74 -0.30 -0.75 15.54
CA LEU A 74 0.24 0.62 15.55
C LEU A 74 0.74 1.00 16.95
N ILE A 75 -0.05 0.78 17.99
CA ILE A 75 0.33 1.08 19.39
C ILE A 75 1.54 0.28 19.83
N LYS A 76 1.60 -0.98 19.45
CA LYS A 76 2.75 -1.84 19.79
C LYS A 76 4.04 -1.33 19.16
N ALA A 77 3.99 -0.79 17.95
CA ALA A 77 5.17 -0.31 17.22
C ALA A 77 5.54 1.13 17.57
N ALA A 78 4.58 2.06 17.52
CA ALA A 78 4.81 3.49 17.68
C ALA A 78 4.63 4.00 19.12
N GLY A 79 3.85 3.29 19.95
CA GLY A 79 3.42 3.80 21.25
C GLY A 79 2.64 5.11 21.09
N ASN A 80 2.96 6.08 21.94
CA ASN A 80 2.36 7.43 21.90
C ASN A 80 3.23 8.45 21.12
N LYS A 81 4.17 7.96 20.27
CA LYS A 81 5.01 8.86 19.48
C LYS A 81 4.20 9.52 18.36
N LYS A 82 4.53 10.77 18.09
CA LYS A 82 3.93 11.50 16.97
C LYS A 82 4.32 10.88 15.64
N LEU A 83 3.35 10.75 14.74
CA LEU A 83 3.57 10.37 13.36
C LEU A 83 3.89 11.62 12.52
N ASN A 84 4.87 11.49 11.64
CA ASN A 84 5.30 12.53 10.71
C ASN A 84 5.22 12.00 9.29
N GLU A 85 5.01 12.90 8.33
CA GLU A 85 5.13 12.55 6.92
C GLU A 85 6.58 12.12 6.63
N VAL A 86 6.74 10.94 6.04
CA VAL A 86 8.04 10.39 5.65
C VAL A 86 8.18 10.23 4.14
N MET A 87 7.05 10.22 3.44
CA MET A 87 7.04 10.07 1.99
C MET A 87 5.68 10.51 1.43
N ARG A 88 5.72 11.11 0.25
CA ARG A 88 4.53 11.47 -0.53
C ARG A 88 4.60 10.83 -1.91
N MET A 89 3.45 10.46 -2.44
CA MET A 89 3.30 9.97 -3.79
C MET A 89 2.17 10.68 -4.51
N ASP A 90 2.47 11.18 -5.69
CA ASP A 90 1.49 11.74 -6.60
C ASP A 90 1.47 10.91 -7.88
N PHE A 91 0.36 10.21 -8.12
CA PHE A 91 0.24 9.32 -9.27
C PHE A 91 -1.19 9.25 -9.80
N THR A 92 -1.28 8.94 -11.09
CA THR A 92 -2.54 8.61 -11.73
C THR A 92 -2.67 7.11 -11.84
N ARG A 93 -3.80 6.55 -11.38
CA ARG A 93 -4.14 5.13 -11.50
C ARG A 93 -5.22 4.94 -12.58
N LYS A 94 -4.95 4.03 -13.52
CA LYS A 94 -5.98 3.44 -14.38
C LYS A 94 -6.30 2.06 -13.85
N LEU A 95 -7.58 1.80 -13.60
CA LEU A 95 -8.04 0.54 -13.02
C LEU A 95 -8.94 -0.19 -14.01
N LEU A 96 -8.67 -1.49 -14.18
CA LEU A 96 -9.49 -2.42 -14.97
C LEU A 96 -9.90 -3.59 -14.11
N LYS A 97 -11.18 -3.92 -14.08
CA LYS A 97 -11.66 -5.18 -13.52
C LYS A 97 -11.49 -6.29 -14.56
N ILE A 98 -10.90 -7.40 -14.14
CA ILE A 98 -10.78 -8.62 -14.93
C ILE A 98 -11.69 -9.66 -14.30
N ASP A 99 -12.58 -10.23 -15.10
CA ASP A 99 -13.48 -11.31 -14.72
C ASP A 99 -13.37 -12.38 -15.79
N THR A 100 -12.83 -13.55 -15.44
CA THR A 100 -12.64 -14.69 -16.36
C THR A 100 -13.77 -15.70 -16.26
N GLY A 101 -14.65 -15.53 -15.28
CA GLY A 101 -15.61 -16.55 -14.86
C GLY A 101 -15.05 -17.47 -13.77
N ASP A 102 -13.74 -17.71 -13.73
CA ASP A 102 -13.08 -18.55 -12.71
C ASP A 102 -12.46 -17.70 -11.59
N SER A 103 -11.98 -16.50 -11.91
CA SER A 103 -11.48 -15.55 -10.92
C SER A 103 -11.88 -14.10 -11.23
N ILE A 104 -11.87 -13.27 -10.20
CA ILE A 104 -12.05 -11.82 -10.30
C ILE A 104 -10.80 -11.14 -9.74
N SER A 105 -10.22 -10.26 -10.53
CA SER A 105 -9.04 -9.47 -10.16
C SER A 105 -9.14 -8.04 -10.65
N ALA A 106 -8.28 -7.18 -10.11
CA ALA A 106 -8.10 -5.80 -10.57
C ALA A 106 -6.70 -5.64 -11.16
N LEU A 107 -6.63 -5.09 -12.35
CA LEU A 107 -5.38 -4.66 -12.99
C LEU A 107 -5.29 -3.15 -12.90
N SER A 108 -4.26 -2.64 -12.24
CA SER A 108 -4.00 -1.21 -12.16
C SER A 108 -2.68 -0.82 -12.80
N PHE A 109 -2.67 0.39 -13.37
CA PHE A 109 -1.49 1.05 -13.93
C PHE A 109 -1.29 2.36 -13.19
N ASP A 110 -0.17 2.46 -12.49
CA ASP A 110 0.22 3.64 -11.72
C ASP A 110 1.36 4.36 -12.41
N VAL A 111 1.16 5.63 -12.72
CA VAL A 111 2.19 6.51 -13.29
C VAL A 111 2.25 7.80 -12.49
N GLY A 112 3.43 8.15 -11.99
CA GLY A 112 3.58 9.33 -11.15
C GLY A 112 4.99 9.49 -10.58
N ILE A 113 5.06 10.14 -9.42
CA ILE A 113 6.31 10.50 -8.74
C ILE A 113 6.19 10.14 -7.25
N VAL A 114 7.26 9.57 -6.71
CA VAL A 114 7.49 9.41 -5.27
C VAL A 114 8.41 10.52 -4.82
N HIS A 115 8.01 11.27 -3.79
CA HIS A 115 8.79 12.29 -3.12
C HIS A 115 9.26 11.72 -1.77
N GLY A 116 10.53 11.42 -1.65
CA GLY A 116 11.17 10.89 -0.45
C GLY A 116 12.30 11.81 0.03
N GLU A 117 12.99 11.42 1.10
CA GLU A 117 14.13 12.18 1.64
C GLU A 117 15.27 12.34 0.62
N SER A 118 15.50 11.33 -0.22
CA SER A 118 16.57 11.32 -1.22
C SER A 118 16.20 12.08 -2.51
N GLY A 119 14.97 12.61 -2.62
CA GLY A 119 14.50 13.34 -3.79
C GLY A 119 13.29 12.69 -4.45
N GLU A 120 13.14 12.93 -5.75
CA GLU A 120 12.01 12.47 -6.55
C GLU A 120 12.36 11.26 -7.38
N VAL A 121 11.53 10.22 -7.31
CA VAL A 121 11.68 9.00 -8.11
C VAL A 121 10.42 8.78 -8.95
N PRO A 122 10.54 8.68 -10.28
CA PRO A 122 9.39 8.35 -11.12
C PRO A 122 8.95 6.91 -10.88
N ILE A 123 7.63 6.69 -10.88
CA ILE A 123 7.02 5.36 -10.85
C ILE A 123 6.19 5.12 -12.09
N SER A 124 6.30 3.90 -12.63
CA SER A 124 5.46 3.37 -13.68
C SER A 124 5.30 1.88 -13.41
N GLU A 125 4.17 1.50 -12.85
CA GLU A 125 3.94 0.15 -12.32
C GLU A 125 2.63 -0.41 -12.82
N MET A 126 2.61 -1.72 -12.99
CA MET A 126 1.41 -2.52 -13.19
C MET A 126 1.24 -3.42 -11.96
N GLU A 127 0.06 -3.41 -11.36
CA GLU A 127 -0.29 -4.27 -10.24
C GLU A 127 -1.50 -5.13 -10.65
N LEU A 128 -1.45 -6.43 -10.39
CA LEU A 128 -2.58 -7.34 -10.50
C LEU A 128 -2.96 -7.80 -9.10
N GLU A 129 -4.17 -7.51 -8.68
CA GLU A 129 -4.69 -7.82 -7.34
C GLU A 129 -5.82 -8.83 -7.45
N TRP A 130 -5.70 -9.93 -6.72
CA TRP A 130 -6.72 -10.97 -6.66
C TRP A 130 -7.82 -10.60 -5.67
N TYR A 131 -9.08 -10.71 -6.08
CA TYR A 131 -10.23 -10.42 -5.24
C TYR A 131 -10.99 -11.68 -4.84
N HIS A 132 -11.20 -12.60 -5.79
CA HIS A 132 -12.05 -13.74 -5.54
C HIS A 132 -11.84 -14.84 -6.61
N GLY A 133 -12.17 -16.09 -6.27
CA GLY A 133 -12.19 -17.23 -7.17
C GLY A 133 -10.91 -18.04 -7.17
N SER A 134 -10.55 -18.64 -8.30
CA SER A 134 -9.40 -19.51 -8.45
C SER A 134 -8.07 -18.77 -8.40
N GLU A 135 -7.21 -19.10 -7.43
CA GLU A 135 -5.83 -18.60 -7.39
C GLU A 135 -5.00 -19.09 -8.59
N ASP A 136 -5.25 -20.31 -9.07
CA ASP A 136 -4.51 -20.87 -10.21
C ASP A 136 -4.82 -20.09 -11.49
N ASP A 137 -6.08 -19.72 -11.69
CA ASP A 137 -6.49 -18.87 -12.81
C ASP A 137 -5.85 -17.47 -12.68
N PHE A 138 -5.85 -16.87 -11.48
CA PHE A 138 -5.16 -15.61 -11.21
C PHE A 138 -3.66 -15.67 -11.53
N LYS A 139 -2.97 -16.73 -11.07
CA LYS A 139 -1.54 -16.94 -11.35
C LYS A 139 -1.29 -17.13 -12.86
N TYR A 140 -2.17 -17.84 -13.54
CA TYR A 140 -2.10 -18.00 -15.00
C TYR A 140 -2.19 -16.66 -15.73
N ILE A 141 -3.16 -15.80 -15.34
CA ILE A 141 -3.31 -14.44 -15.92
C ILE A 141 -2.05 -13.62 -15.66
N ALA A 142 -1.52 -13.64 -14.43
CA ALA A 142 -0.31 -12.91 -14.06
C ALA A 142 0.87 -13.31 -14.94
N CYS A 143 1.10 -14.63 -15.13
CA CYS A 143 2.13 -15.14 -16.01
C CYS A 143 1.93 -14.70 -17.47
N LYS A 144 0.71 -14.78 -17.99
CA LYS A 144 0.39 -14.36 -19.37
C LYS A 144 0.62 -12.89 -19.62
N LEU A 145 0.27 -12.02 -18.65
CA LEU A 145 0.55 -10.59 -18.73
C LEU A 145 2.05 -10.32 -18.71
N ALA A 146 2.79 -10.98 -17.81
CA ALA A 146 4.23 -10.83 -17.70
C ALA A 146 4.95 -11.26 -18.99
N GLU A 147 4.59 -12.40 -19.56
CA GLU A 147 5.13 -12.90 -20.84
C GLU A 147 4.82 -11.93 -22.00
N LYS A 148 3.53 -11.57 -22.15
CA LYS A 148 3.05 -10.77 -23.28
C LYS A 148 3.69 -9.38 -23.34
N TYR A 149 3.91 -8.77 -22.20
CA TYR A 149 4.42 -7.39 -22.11
C TYR A 149 5.88 -7.33 -21.64
N ASN A 150 6.55 -8.48 -21.52
CA ASN A 150 7.94 -8.59 -21.05
C ASN A 150 8.16 -7.84 -19.72
N LEU A 151 7.23 -8.06 -18.77
CA LEU A 151 7.26 -7.40 -17.47
C LEU A 151 8.27 -8.09 -16.56
N LYS A 152 8.92 -7.30 -15.71
CA LYS A 152 9.77 -7.79 -14.63
C LYS A 152 8.97 -7.77 -13.34
N THR A 153 9.10 -8.82 -12.54
CA THR A 153 8.53 -8.87 -11.20
C THR A 153 9.21 -7.82 -10.32
N GLU A 154 8.42 -6.97 -9.69
CA GLU A 154 8.89 -5.98 -8.75
C GLU A 154 8.68 -6.50 -7.31
N ASN A 155 9.77 -6.66 -6.59
CA ASN A 155 9.75 -7.13 -5.20
C ASN A 155 9.86 -5.96 -4.19
N ILE A 156 10.12 -4.75 -4.69
CA ILE A 156 10.29 -3.55 -3.88
C ILE A 156 8.96 -2.80 -3.82
N SER A 157 8.40 -2.64 -2.63
CA SER A 157 7.16 -1.87 -2.47
C SER A 157 7.38 -0.39 -2.79
N LYS A 158 6.29 0.32 -3.14
CA LYS A 158 6.32 1.78 -3.36
C LYS A 158 6.94 2.52 -2.16
N LEU A 159 6.62 2.07 -0.93
CA LEU A 159 7.20 2.63 0.28
C LEU A 159 8.73 2.44 0.33
N GLN A 160 9.22 1.25 -0.02
CA GLN A 160 10.66 0.99 -0.05
C GLN A 160 11.38 1.82 -1.12
N LYS A 161 10.72 2.09 -2.27
CA LYS A 161 11.30 2.97 -3.31
C LYS A 161 11.55 4.40 -2.82
N GLY A 162 10.66 4.93 -1.99
CA GLY A 162 10.83 6.27 -1.41
C GLY A 162 11.97 6.38 -0.40
N PHE A 163 12.47 5.25 0.10
CA PHE A 163 13.62 5.18 1.01
C PHE A 163 14.90 4.62 0.35
N ALA A 164 14.83 4.26 -0.94
CA ALA A 164 16.03 3.82 -1.65
C ALA A 164 16.98 5.01 -1.88
N GLU A 165 18.25 4.81 -1.53
CA GLU A 165 19.33 5.76 -1.80
C GLU A 165 19.71 5.74 -3.30
#